data_701527fbd201b8023bafbec0ab87d199
#
_entry.id   701527fbd201b8023bafbec0ab87d199
#
_cell.length_a   1.000
_cell.length_b   1.000
_cell.length_c   1.000
_cell.angle_alpha   90.00
_cell.angle_beta   90.00
_cell.angle_gamma   90.00
#
_symmetry.space_group_name_H-M   'P 1'
#
loop_
_entity.id
_entity.type
_entity.pdbx_description
1 polymer ?
#
loop_
_entity_poly.entity_id
_entity_poly.type
_entity_poly.pdbx_seq_one_letter_code
_entity_poly.pdbx_strand_id
1 'polypeptide(L)'
;MGKKVIFLDIDGTLTEPGHNEPPASALEAVKKAREAGNYVFLCSGRNYAMLSPLLKYGFVGVVASAGGYIVCGEQVIFDCPMTEEQKNRVMEVMKENNIIRTIECMDGAYADEGFRKLVQEQYGESRSSEFLRWREQVEKNLRIFPMERYQDQPAYKFSLLSPSMKNLDRAKEELENDFLFCIQDESQGLVNCELINRKFNKGTGVERVCRYLNIPVSDSVGFGDSMNDKEMMETAGLSICMGNGSQAVKELADEICPPVTEDGIWKAFQKHHLM
;
A
#
# COMPACT_ATOMS: atom_id res chain seq x y z
N MET A 1 -9.82 -22.81 -18.99
CA MET A 1 -8.78 -21.77 -18.90
C MET A 1 -7.83 -22.10 -17.76
N GLY A 2 -6.55 -21.72 -17.84
CA GLY A 2 -5.63 -21.84 -16.71
C GLY A 2 -6.06 -20.96 -15.54
N LYS A 3 -5.63 -21.28 -14.33
CA LYS A 3 -5.86 -20.45 -13.15
C LYS A 3 -5.12 -19.13 -13.27
N LYS A 4 -5.75 -18.03 -12.89
CA LYS A 4 -5.15 -16.69 -12.86
C LYS A 4 -4.81 -16.28 -11.42
N VAL A 5 -3.79 -15.43 -11.28
CA VAL A 5 -3.44 -14.76 -10.04
C VAL A 5 -3.76 -13.28 -10.20
N ILE A 6 -4.67 -12.77 -9.37
CA ILE A 6 -5.21 -11.41 -9.49
C ILE A 6 -4.70 -10.61 -8.29
N PHE A 7 -4.11 -9.46 -8.55
CA PHE A 7 -3.58 -8.53 -7.54
C PHE A 7 -4.41 -7.26 -7.57
N LEU A 8 -5.01 -6.91 -6.45
CA LEU A 8 -5.80 -5.70 -6.29
C LEU A 8 -5.08 -4.74 -5.34
N ASP A 9 -4.76 -3.55 -5.80
CA ASP A 9 -4.46 -2.46 -4.88
C ASP A 9 -5.74 -2.08 -4.11
N ILE A 10 -5.63 -1.24 -3.09
CA ILE A 10 -6.75 -0.92 -2.19
C ILE A 10 -7.27 0.48 -2.44
N ASP A 11 -6.47 1.50 -2.13
CA ASP A 11 -6.91 2.88 -2.09
C ASP A 11 -7.09 3.45 -3.50
N GLY A 12 -8.31 3.68 -3.93
CA GLY A 12 -8.62 4.10 -5.29
C GLY A 12 -8.80 2.94 -6.29
N THR A 13 -8.57 1.69 -5.86
CA THR A 13 -8.74 0.49 -6.68
C THR A 13 -9.83 -0.43 -6.13
N LEU A 14 -9.60 -1.05 -4.96
CA LEU A 14 -10.60 -1.91 -4.31
C LEU A 14 -11.63 -1.10 -3.54
N THR A 15 -11.21 0.01 -2.95
CA THR A 15 -12.06 0.94 -2.18
C THR A 15 -11.97 2.34 -2.78
N GLU A 16 -13.01 3.15 -2.56
CA GLU A 16 -12.90 4.58 -2.82
C GLU A 16 -11.83 5.20 -1.92
N PRO A 17 -11.10 6.23 -2.39
CA PRO A 17 -10.11 6.92 -1.56
C PRO A 17 -10.71 7.39 -0.23
N GLY A 18 -10.05 7.05 0.88
CA GLY A 18 -10.52 7.39 2.23
C GLY A 18 -11.58 6.46 2.82
N HIS A 19 -12.06 5.46 2.08
CA HIS A 19 -12.97 4.43 2.57
C HIS A 19 -12.21 3.12 2.89
N ASN A 20 -12.71 2.40 3.90
CA ASN A 20 -12.08 1.13 4.32
C ASN A 20 -12.88 -0.10 3.92
N GLU A 21 -14.10 0.07 3.43
CA GLU A 21 -14.96 -1.05 3.03
C GLU A 21 -15.06 -1.11 1.50
N PRO A 22 -14.73 -2.28 0.91
CA PRO A 22 -14.90 -2.47 -0.52
C PRO A 22 -16.39 -2.46 -0.92
N PRO A 23 -16.74 -1.96 -2.13
CA PRO A 23 -18.08 -2.08 -2.67
C PRO A 23 -18.56 -3.53 -2.73
N ALA A 24 -19.86 -3.76 -2.54
CA ALA A 24 -20.44 -5.10 -2.58
C ALA A 24 -20.17 -5.83 -3.91
N SER A 25 -20.18 -5.09 -5.03
CA SER A 25 -19.86 -5.61 -6.35
C SER A 25 -18.43 -6.14 -6.45
N ALA A 26 -17.45 -5.42 -5.89
CA ALA A 26 -16.05 -5.87 -5.87
C ALA A 26 -15.89 -7.14 -5.02
N LEU A 27 -16.56 -7.20 -3.86
CA LEU A 27 -16.53 -8.39 -3.01
C LEU A 27 -17.18 -9.60 -3.68
N GLU A 28 -18.27 -9.40 -4.40
CA GLU A 28 -18.93 -10.49 -5.17
C GLU A 28 -18.04 -10.95 -6.34
N ALA A 29 -17.30 -10.02 -7.00
CA ALA A 29 -16.33 -10.36 -8.02
C ALA A 29 -15.20 -11.22 -7.45
N VAL A 30 -14.61 -10.83 -6.31
CA VAL A 30 -13.57 -11.60 -5.61
C VAL A 30 -14.08 -13.02 -5.28
N LYS A 31 -15.28 -13.13 -4.73
CA LYS A 31 -15.90 -14.41 -4.39
C LYS A 31 -16.03 -15.31 -5.63
N LYS A 32 -16.62 -14.80 -6.72
CA LYS A 32 -16.80 -15.56 -7.96
C LYS A 32 -15.49 -15.94 -8.62
N ALA A 33 -14.51 -15.07 -8.62
CA ALA A 33 -13.17 -15.38 -9.14
C ALA A 33 -12.53 -16.55 -8.35
N ARG A 34 -12.71 -16.58 -7.02
CA ARG A 34 -12.28 -17.71 -6.18
C ARG A 34 -13.03 -18.99 -6.49
N GLU A 35 -14.35 -18.93 -6.68
CA GLU A 35 -15.19 -20.08 -7.07
C GLU A 35 -14.80 -20.63 -8.44
N ALA A 36 -14.35 -19.75 -9.37
CA ALA A 36 -13.79 -20.14 -10.67
C ALA A 36 -12.35 -20.74 -10.57
N GLY A 37 -11.78 -20.78 -9.36
CA GLY A 37 -10.46 -21.38 -9.07
C GLY A 37 -9.28 -20.43 -9.20
N ASN A 38 -9.52 -19.13 -9.35
CA ASN A 38 -8.48 -18.10 -9.40
C ASN A 38 -7.99 -17.73 -8.00
N TYR A 39 -6.80 -17.14 -7.92
CA TYR A 39 -6.21 -16.64 -6.70
C TYR A 39 -6.30 -15.11 -6.68
N VAL A 40 -6.93 -14.54 -5.65
CA VAL A 40 -7.06 -13.09 -5.52
C VAL A 40 -6.29 -12.61 -4.30
N PHE A 41 -5.34 -11.71 -4.53
CA PHE A 41 -4.46 -11.12 -3.51
C PHE A 41 -4.72 -9.62 -3.36
N LEU A 42 -4.58 -9.12 -2.14
CA LEU A 42 -4.37 -7.68 -1.91
C LEU A 42 -2.90 -7.36 -2.17
N CYS A 43 -2.61 -6.23 -2.83
CA CYS A 43 -1.25 -5.77 -3.13
C CYS A 43 -1.13 -4.28 -2.83
N SER A 44 -0.61 -3.93 -1.64
CA SER A 44 -0.70 -2.55 -1.14
C SER A 44 0.58 -2.08 -0.43
N GLY A 45 0.76 -0.75 -0.39
CA GLY A 45 1.74 -0.10 0.48
C GLY A 45 1.41 -0.21 1.98
N ARG A 46 0.17 -0.55 2.33
CA ARG A 46 -0.26 -0.70 3.73
C ARG A 46 0.48 -1.85 4.42
N ASN A 47 0.70 -1.72 5.73
CA ASN A 47 1.25 -2.82 6.53
C ASN A 47 0.24 -3.96 6.73
N TYR A 48 0.73 -5.12 7.18
CA TYR A 48 -0.10 -6.32 7.32
C TYR A 48 -1.27 -6.15 8.31
N ALA A 49 -1.06 -5.42 9.42
CA ALA A 49 -2.11 -5.19 10.40
C ALA A 49 -3.33 -4.47 9.83
N MET A 50 -3.11 -3.60 8.83
CA MET A 50 -4.19 -2.90 8.12
C MET A 50 -4.86 -3.78 7.08
N LEU A 51 -4.16 -4.78 6.52
CA LEU A 51 -4.65 -5.65 5.45
C LEU A 51 -5.35 -6.90 5.97
N SER A 52 -4.86 -7.47 7.06
CA SER A 52 -5.36 -8.75 7.60
C SER A 52 -6.88 -8.76 7.87
N PRO A 53 -7.53 -7.66 8.31
CA PRO A 53 -8.99 -7.67 8.47
C PRO A 53 -9.78 -7.84 7.16
N LEU A 54 -9.17 -7.55 6.00
CA LEU A 54 -9.80 -7.70 4.69
C LEU A 54 -9.78 -9.15 4.21
N LEU A 55 -8.92 -10.01 4.76
CA LEU A 55 -8.85 -11.42 4.38
C LEU A 55 -10.17 -12.18 4.59
N LYS A 56 -11.01 -11.72 5.52
CA LYS A 56 -12.38 -12.26 5.73
C LYS A 56 -13.25 -12.22 4.47
N TYR A 57 -12.94 -11.37 3.51
CA TYR A 57 -13.69 -11.24 2.25
C TYR A 57 -13.26 -12.23 1.17
N GLY A 58 -12.41 -13.20 1.51
CA GLY A 58 -12.05 -14.30 0.62
C GLY A 58 -10.75 -14.09 -0.17
N PHE A 59 -9.95 -13.07 0.13
CA PHE A 59 -8.61 -12.96 -0.42
C PHE A 59 -7.72 -14.13 0.04
N VAL A 60 -6.90 -14.65 -0.88
CA VAL A 60 -6.01 -15.80 -0.58
C VAL A 60 -4.82 -15.37 0.24
N GLY A 61 -4.41 -14.12 0.09
CA GLY A 61 -3.24 -13.59 0.77
C GLY A 61 -3.03 -12.11 0.50
N VAL A 62 -1.90 -11.62 0.94
CA VAL A 62 -1.52 -10.21 0.83
C VAL A 62 -0.07 -10.05 0.39
N VAL A 63 0.18 -9.04 -0.40
CA VAL A 63 1.47 -8.41 -0.66
C VAL A 63 1.44 -7.07 0.09
N ALA A 64 1.99 -7.05 1.30
CA ALA A 64 1.97 -5.92 2.21
C ALA A 64 3.26 -5.11 2.15
N SER A 65 3.22 -3.88 2.69
CA SER A 65 4.36 -2.97 2.80
C SER A 65 5.10 -2.82 1.45
N ALA A 66 4.34 -2.62 0.37
CA ALA A 66 4.86 -2.50 -1.00
C ALA A 66 5.69 -3.72 -1.47
N GLY A 67 5.45 -4.92 -0.94
CA GLY A 67 6.16 -6.15 -1.30
C GLY A 67 7.18 -6.63 -0.28
N GLY A 68 7.32 -5.93 0.85
CA GLY A 68 8.25 -6.29 1.94
C GLY A 68 7.81 -7.48 2.78
N TYR A 69 6.51 -7.76 2.79
CA TYR A 69 5.91 -8.89 3.50
C TYR A 69 4.79 -9.55 2.69
N ILE A 70 4.88 -10.84 2.47
CA ILE A 70 3.94 -11.57 1.61
C ILE A 70 3.44 -12.82 2.30
N VAL A 71 2.10 -12.95 2.39
CA VAL A 71 1.43 -14.12 2.96
C VAL A 71 0.49 -14.75 1.93
N CYS A 72 0.48 -16.08 1.86
CA CYS A 72 -0.47 -16.86 1.09
C CYS A 72 -1.12 -17.91 2.01
N GLY A 73 -2.42 -17.76 2.26
CA GLY A 73 -3.10 -18.53 3.31
C GLY A 73 -2.45 -18.26 4.68
N GLU A 74 -1.96 -19.30 5.33
CA GLU A 74 -1.23 -19.21 6.60
C GLU A 74 0.30 -19.17 6.42
N GLN A 75 0.81 -19.23 5.18
CA GLN A 75 2.23 -19.30 4.90
C GLN A 75 2.81 -17.92 4.61
N VAL A 76 3.82 -17.52 5.36
CA VAL A 76 4.68 -16.38 5.01
C VAL A 76 5.65 -16.85 3.91
N ILE A 77 5.53 -16.28 2.72
CA ILE A 77 6.34 -16.66 1.57
C ILE A 77 7.49 -15.68 1.29
N PHE A 78 7.40 -14.49 1.88
CA PHE A 78 8.49 -13.51 1.86
C PHE A 78 8.39 -12.59 3.07
N ASP A 79 9.53 -12.36 3.72
CA ASP A 79 9.67 -11.49 4.88
C ASP A 79 11.02 -10.77 4.81
N CYS A 80 11.00 -9.44 4.64
CA CYS A 80 12.20 -8.64 4.45
C CYS A 80 12.11 -7.30 5.20
N PRO A 81 12.15 -7.31 6.53
CA PRO A 81 12.26 -6.09 7.29
C PRO A 81 13.61 -5.41 7.05
N MET A 82 13.72 -4.16 7.42
CA MET A 82 14.99 -3.45 7.47
C MET A 82 15.91 -4.10 8.48
N THR A 83 17.22 -4.09 8.20
CA THR A 83 18.21 -4.45 9.21
C THR A 83 18.24 -3.39 10.31
N GLU A 84 18.72 -3.74 11.51
CA GLU A 84 18.91 -2.77 12.60
C GLU A 84 19.78 -1.59 12.17
N GLU A 85 20.85 -1.84 11.40
CA GLU A 85 21.71 -0.81 10.87
C GLU A 85 20.97 0.14 9.94
N GLN A 86 20.21 -0.40 8.99
CA GLN A 86 19.37 0.39 8.06
C GLN A 86 18.34 1.22 8.81
N LYS A 87 17.59 0.62 9.74
CA LYS A 87 16.59 1.29 10.56
C LYS A 87 17.22 2.44 11.35
N ASN A 88 18.30 2.17 12.07
CA ASN A 88 18.97 3.18 12.89
C ASN A 88 19.52 4.33 12.05
N ARG A 89 20.10 4.03 10.87
CA ARG A 89 20.56 5.07 9.95
C ARG A 89 19.41 5.93 9.43
N VAL A 90 18.28 5.34 9.06
CA VAL A 90 17.07 6.10 8.67
C VAL A 90 16.63 7.01 9.83
N MET A 91 16.54 6.48 11.04
CA MET A 91 16.12 7.24 12.22
C MET A 91 17.01 8.47 12.47
N GLU A 92 18.33 8.31 12.34
CA GLU A 92 19.32 9.38 12.51
C GLU A 92 19.19 10.44 11.42
N VAL A 93 19.23 10.03 10.13
CA VAL A 93 19.15 10.93 8.98
C VAL A 93 17.86 11.74 8.97
N MET A 94 16.73 11.12 9.29
CA MET A 94 15.45 11.85 9.36
C MET A 94 15.47 12.91 10.48
N LYS A 95 16.05 12.57 11.62
CA LYS A 95 16.20 13.51 12.75
C LYS A 95 17.09 14.70 12.38
N GLU A 96 18.25 14.46 11.76
CA GLU A 96 19.20 15.49 11.34
C GLU A 96 18.60 16.45 10.30
N ASN A 97 17.70 15.95 9.45
CA ASN A 97 17.02 16.72 8.42
C ASN A 97 15.65 17.26 8.86
N ASN A 98 15.28 17.17 10.15
CA ASN A 98 13.98 17.61 10.68
C ASN A 98 12.77 17.01 9.94
N ILE A 99 12.89 15.77 9.49
CA ILE A 99 11.82 15.04 8.81
C ILE A 99 11.04 14.25 9.85
N ILE A 100 9.72 14.43 9.85
CA ILE A 100 8.80 13.70 10.72
C ILE A 100 8.61 12.29 10.16
N ARG A 101 8.63 11.28 11.02
CA ARG A 101 8.60 9.87 10.68
C ARG A 101 7.40 9.16 11.23
N THR A 102 6.97 8.17 10.46
CA THR A 102 6.11 7.09 10.92
C THR A 102 6.78 5.78 10.52
N ILE A 103 7.09 4.93 11.51
CA ILE A 103 7.68 3.60 11.28
C ILE A 103 6.54 2.63 11.04
N GLU A 104 6.56 1.93 9.93
CA GLU A 104 5.55 0.92 9.59
C GLU A 104 6.06 -0.49 9.88
N CYS A 105 5.39 -1.15 10.81
CA CYS A 105 5.68 -2.49 11.30
C CYS A 105 4.51 -3.45 11.00
N MET A 106 4.68 -4.73 11.29
CA MET A 106 3.64 -5.75 11.08
C MET A 106 2.38 -5.54 11.91
N ASP A 107 2.52 -5.04 13.11
CA ASP A 107 1.45 -4.83 14.10
C ASP A 107 0.77 -3.45 13.99
N GLY A 108 1.37 -2.52 13.25
CA GLY A 108 0.86 -1.18 13.06
C GLY A 108 1.93 -0.19 12.63
N ALA A 109 1.65 1.08 12.80
CA ALA A 109 2.55 2.20 12.50
C ALA A 109 2.83 3.02 13.76
N TYR A 110 4.06 3.50 13.93
CA TYR A 110 4.51 4.28 15.08
C TYR A 110 4.96 5.66 14.63
N ALA A 111 4.21 6.68 15.03
CA ALA A 111 4.37 8.05 14.52
C ALA A 111 5.04 8.98 15.54
N ASP A 112 5.96 9.82 15.05
CA ASP A 112 6.54 10.92 15.82
C ASP A 112 5.44 11.88 16.33
N GLU A 113 5.68 12.54 17.46
CA GLU A 113 4.75 13.53 18.03
C GLU A 113 4.41 14.66 17.03
N GLY A 114 5.35 15.05 16.17
CA GLY A 114 5.15 16.02 15.11
C GLY A 114 4.04 15.64 14.13
N PHE A 115 3.91 14.37 13.76
CA PHE A 115 2.81 13.88 12.92
C PHE A 115 1.45 14.11 13.59
N ARG A 116 1.34 13.80 14.88
CA ARG A 116 0.11 13.98 15.65
C ARG A 116 -0.28 15.44 15.79
N LYS A 117 0.71 16.33 15.99
CA LYS A 117 0.50 17.79 16.04
C LYS A 117 0.00 18.31 14.70
N LEU A 118 0.63 17.92 13.58
CA LEU A 118 0.19 18.32 12.24
C LEU A 118 -1.23 17.87 11.94
N VAL A 119 -1.57 16.62 12.24
CA VAL A 119 -2.95 16.12 12.10
C VAL A 119 -3.92 16.94 12.96
N GLN A 120 -3.52 17.35 14.15
CA GLN A 120 -4.32 18.22 15.02
C GLN A 120 -4.47 19.64 14.46
N GLU A 121 -3.42 20.22 13.90
CA GLU A 121 -3.42 21.58 13.35
C GLU A 121 -4.17 21.68 12.03
N GLN A 122 -3.99 20.74 11.13
CA GLN A 122 -4.70 20.71 9.83
C GLN A 122 -6.22 20.54 9.99
N TYR A 123 -6.63 19.79 10.98
CA TYR A 123 -8.03 19.49 11.25
C TYR A 123 -8.54 20.16 12.53
N GLY A 124 -7.70 20.93 13.23
CA GLY A 124 -7.85 21.34 14.62
C GLY A 124 -8.72 22.53 14.91
N GLU A 125 -9.29 23.24 13.91
CA GLU A 125 -10.31 24.26 14.15
C GLU A 125 -11.67 23.65 14.48
N SER A 126 -11.89 22.39 14.15
CA SER A 126 -13.10 21.65 14.53
C SER A 126 -12.87 20.88 15.83
N ARG A 127 -13.14 21.52 16.96
CA ARG A 127 -13.26 20.87 18.28
C ARG A 127 -14.59 20.12 18.46
N SER A 128 -15.29 19.79 17.37
CA SER A 128 -16.54 19.04 17.47
C SER A 128 -16.26 17.64 18.03
N SER A 129 -17.15 17.14 18.87
CA SER A 129 -17.08 15.78 19.40
C SER A 129 -17.10 14.71 18.30
N GLU A 130 -17.68 15.02 17.14
CA GLU A 130 -17.70 14.18 15.94
C GLU A 130 -16.32 14.07 15.31
N PHE A 131 -15.55 15.15 15.24
CA PHE A 131 -14.20 15.14 14.69
C PHE A 131 -13.23 14.32 15.58
N LEU A 132 -13.32 14.48 16.89
CA LEU A 132 -12.50 13.70 17.84
C LEU A 132 -12.79 12.20 17.73
N ARG A 133 -14.08 11.82 17.57
CA ARG A 133 -14.47 10.42 17.33
C ARG A 133 -13.96 9.90 16.00
N TRP A 134 -14.07 10.68 14.92
CA TRP A 134 -13.55 10.33 13.60
C TRP A 134 -12.04 10.12 13.66
N ARG A 135 -11.29 11.02 14.28
CA ARG A 135 -9.84 10.92 14.46
C ARG A 135 -9.46 9.67 15.26
N GLU A 136 -10.11 9.43 16.39
CA GLU A 136 -9.86 8.23 17.19
C GLU A 136 -10.17 6.95 16.40
N GLN A 137 -11.21 6.97 15.59
CA GLN A 137 -11.60 5.85 14.75
C GLN A 137 -10.60 5.63 13.61
N VAL A 138 -10.06 6.69 12.99
CA VAL A 138 -9.01 6.63 11.98
C VAL A 138 -7.71 6.11 12.61
N GLU A 139 -7.24 6.69 13.72
CA GLU A 139 -6.04 6.21 14.42
C GLU A 139 -6.18 4.73 14.82
N LYS A 140 -7.34 4.33 15.32
CA LYS A 140 -7.63 2.95 15.73
C LYS A 140 -7.71 1.98 14.53
N ASN A 141 -8.37 2.37 13.45
CA ASN A 141 -8.52 1.54 12.24
C ASN A 141 -7.21 1.43 11.47
N LEU A 142 -6.40 2.49 11.43
CA LEU A 142 -5.08 2.51 10.79
C LEU A 142 -3.98 1.97 11.71
N ARG A 143 -4.29 1.64 12.96
CA ARG A 143 -3.33 1.17 13.96
C ARG A 143 -2.08 2.06 14.06
N ILE A 144 -2.30 3.37 14.13
CA ILE A 144 -1.23 4.35 14.32
C ILE A 144 -1.06 4.59 15.82
N PHE A 145 0.13 4.29 16.30
CA PHE A 145 0.52 4.43 17.70
C PHE A 145 1.52 5.57 17.90
N PRO A 146 1.60 6.16 19.10
CA PRO A 146 2.69 7.06 19.44
C PRO A 146 4.05 6.36 19.37
N MET A 147 5.09 7.10 18.94
CA MET A 147 6.46 6.58 18.83
C MET A 147 7.00 5.98 20.15
N GLU A 148 6.52 6.47 21.30
CA GLU A 148 6.90 5.98 22.64
C GLU A 148 6.47 4.52 22.88
N ARG A 149 5.55 4.01 22.06
CA ARG A 149 5.13 2.58 22.10
C ARG A 149 5.96 1.69 21.20
N TYR A 150 6.85 2.27 20.40
CA TYR A 150 7.75 1.49 19.56
C TYR A 150 8.78 0.76 20.44
N GLN A 151 8.87 -0.55 20.29
CA GLN A 151 9.75 -1.44 21.07
C GLN A 151 10.63 -2.28 20.14
N ASP A 152 11.22 -1.63 19.15
CA ASP A 152 12.10 -2.25 18.15
C ASP A 152 11.47 -3.39 17.32
N GLN A 153 10.16 -3.32 17.09
CA GLN A 153 9.50 -4.21 16.14
C GLN A 153 10.15 -4.09 14.75
N PRO A 154 10.19 -5.19 13.97
CA PRO A 154 10.72 -5.16 12.61
C PRO A 154 10.03 -4.10 11.75
N ALA A 155 10.81 -3.14 11.22
CA ALA A 155 10.34 -2.06 10.37
C ALA A 155 10.43 -2.47 8.89
N TYR A 156 9.39 -2.19 8.12
CA TYR A 156 9.35 -2.53 6.68
C TYR A 156 9.41 -1.29 5.79
N LYS A 157 8.82 -0.20 6.26
CA LYS A 157 8.70 1.05 5.50
C LYS A 157 8.69 2.22 6.48
N PHE A 158 9.03 3.41 6.00
CA PHE A 158 8.77 4.65 6.69
C PHE A 158 7.85 5.53 5.85
N SER A 159 6.86 6.14 6.47
CA SER A 159 6.17 7.30 5.94
C SER A 159 6.79 8.56 6.51
N LEU A 160 7.08 9.52 5.66
CA LEU A 160 7.86 10.71 5.96
C LEU A 160 7.06 11.97 5.63
N LEU A 161 7.12 12.96 6.54
CA LEU A 161 6.66 14.32 6.25
C LEU A 161 7.84 15.26 6.37
N SER A 162 8.33 15.73 5.23
CA SER A 162 9.46 16.65 5.16
C SER A 162 8.99 18.10 5.07
N PRO A 163 9.63 19.04 5.80
CA PRO A 163 9.30 20.46 5.74
C PRO A 163 9.65 21.10 4.40
N SER A 164 10.42 20.46 3.56
CA SER A 164 10.73 20.91 2.20
C SER A 164 11.39 19.82 1.36
N MET A 165 11.38 20.00 0.03
CA MET A 165 12.17 19.16 -0.89
C MET A 165 13.66 19.18 -0.56
N LYS A 166 14.22 20.32 -0.16
CA LYS A 166 15.63 20.45 0.19
C LYS A 166 16.04 19.55 1.38
N ASN A 167 15.18 19.41 2.39
CA ASN A 167 15.43 18.51 3.52
C ASN A 167 15.38 17.05 3.06
N LEU A 168 14.42 16.73 2.20
CA LEU A 168 14.25 15.38 1.63
C LEU A 168 15.44 15.00 0.73
N ASP A 169 15.91 15.92 -0.13
CA ASP A 169 17.06 15.69 -1.02
C ASP A 169 18.34 15.36 -0.23
N ARG A 170 18.61 16.07 0.86
CA ARG A 170 19.73 15.77 1.76
C ARG A 170 19.63 14.35 2.35
N ALA A 171 18.44 13.99 2.85
CA ALA A 171 18.23 12.65 3.39
C ALA A 171 18.37 11.58 2.30
N LYS A 172 17.95 11.89 1.08
CA LYS A 172 18.08 11.01 -0.08
C LYS A 172 19.54 10.74 -0.43
N GLU A 173 20.40 11.76 -0.48
CA GLU A 173 21.83 11.60 -0.74
C GLU A 173 22.49 10.55 0.16
N GLU A 174 22.01 10.43 1.41
CA GLU A 174 22.57 9.50 2.38
C GLU A 174 21.97 8.09 2.36
N LEU A 175 20.75 7.95 1.84
CA LEU A 175 19.95 6.71 1.96
C LEU A 175 19.58 6.08 0.62
N GLU A 176 19.80 6.75 -0.52
CA GLU A 176 19.35 6.28 -1.83
C GLU A 176 19.98 4.97 -2.31
N ASN A 177 21.10 4.56 -1.73
CA ASN A 177 21.72 3.27 -2.06
C ASN A 177 20.84 2.09 -1.60
N ASP A 178 20.18 2.22 -0.46
CA ASP A 178 19.36 1.17 0.14
C ASP A 178 17.86 1.39 -0.09
N PHE A 179 17.42 2.64 -0.28
CA PHE A 179 16.03 3.01 -0.26
C PHE A 179 15.58 3.81 -1.50
N LEU A 180 14.32 3.64 -1.83
CA LEU A 180 13.57 4.48 -2.76
C LEU A 180 12.78 5.52 -1.97
N PHE A 181 12.81 6.77 -2.44
CA PHE A 181 11.99 7.85 -1.95
C PHE A 181 10.83 8.06 -2.92
N CYS A 182 9.64 7.63 -2.52
CA CYS A 182 8.43 7.72 -3.32
C CYS A 182 7.61 8.92 -2.85
N ILE A 183 7.75 10.07 -3.53
CA ILE A 183 6.98 11.28 -3.23
C ILE A 183 5.52 11.01 -3.60
N GLN A 184 4.63 11.19 -2.63
CA GLN A 184 3.18 10.98 -2.78
C GLN A 184 2.45 12.27 -3.09
N ASP A 185 2.79 13.33 -2.36
CA ASP A 185 2.13 14.62 -2.47
C ASP A 185 3.05 15.74 -1.95
N GLU A 186 2.85 16.93 -2.49
CA GLU A 186 3.48 18.17 -2.04
C GLU A 186 2.38 19.19 -1.79
N SER A 187 1.93 19.29 -0.56
CA SER A 187 0.82 20.17 -0.16
C SER A 187 1.10 20.89 1.13
N GLN A 188 0.55 22.10 1.28
CA GLN A 188 0.63 22.93 2.48
C GLN A 188 2.07 23.17 3.00
N GLY A 189 3.06 23.19 2.09
CA GLY A 189 4.46 23.38 2.45
C GLY A 189 5.15 22.15 3.07
N LEU A 190 4.51 20.98 3.00
CA LEU A 190 5.07 19.71 3.42
C LEU A 190 5.17 18.76 2.22
N VAL A 191 6.20 17.92 2.22
CA VAL A 191 6.39 16.85 1.24
C VAL A 191 6.09 15.52 1.91
N ASN A 192 5.05 14.83 1.46
CA ASN A 192 4.72 13.48 1.88
C ASN A 192 5.49 12.49 1.01
N CYS A 193 6.26 11.60 1.65
CA CYS A 193 7.11 10.65 0.97
C CYS A 193 7.10 9.30 1.69
N GLU A 194 7.14 8.22 0.93
CA GLU A 194 7.39 6.89 1.45
C GLU A 194 8.86 6.49 1.20
N LEU A 195 9.49 5.91 2.21
CA LEU A 195 10.82 5.33 2.13
C LEU A 195 10.70 3.81 2.09
N ILE A 196 11.02 3.22 0.94
CA ILE A 196 10.85 1.79 0.66
C ILE A 196 12.21 1.17 0.37
N ASN A 197 12.50 -0.01 0.95
CA ASN A 197 13.73 -0.73 0.69
C ASN A 197 13.78 -1.16 -0.80
N ARG A 198 14.94 -0.97 -1.45
CA ARG A 198 15.15 -1.32 -2.88
C ARG A 198 15.08 -2.81 -3.18
N LYS A 199 15.10 -3.68 -2.16
CA LYS A 199 15.06 -5.14 -2.32
C LYS A 199 13.70 -5.68 -2.77
N PHE A 200 12.66 -4.85 -2.73
CA PHE A 200 11.30 -5.25 -3.09
C PHE A 200 10.47 -4.07 -3.59
N ASN A 201 9.42 -4.37 -4.32
CA ASN A 201 8.34 -3.49 -4.74
C ASN A 201 7.09 -4.34 -5.04
N LYS A 202 5.97 -3.74 -5.41
CA LYS A 202 4.73 -4.47 -5.74
C LYS A 202 4.93 -5.46 -6.90
N GLY A 203 5.77 -5.13 -7.90
CA GLY A 203 6.08 -6.01 -9.03
C GLY A 203 6.85 -7.27 -8.60
N THR A 204 7.92 -7.12 -7.82
CA THR A 204 8.62 -8.30 -7.25
C THR A 204 7.70 -9.11 -6.33
N GLY A 205 6.69 -8.49 -5.73
CA GLY A 205 5.62 -9.18 -5.00
C GLY A 205 4.80 -10.09 -5.91
N VAL A 206 4.37 -9.59 -7.08
CA VAL A 206 3.69 -10.38 -8.12
C VAL A 206 4.53 -11.59 -8.53
N GLU A 207 5.80 -11.39 -8.86
CA GLU A 207 6.71 -12.48 -9.26
C GLU A 207 6.85 -13.56 -8.18
N ARG A 208 7.01 -13.15 -6.91
CA ARG A 208 7.17 -14.09 -5.78
C ARG A 208 5.92 -14.93 -5.55
N VAL A 209 4.74 -14.30 -5.59
CA VAL A 209 3.46 -15.02 -5.46
C VAL A 209 3.26 -15.99 -6.62
N CYS A 210 3.47 -15.53 -7.87
CA CYS A 210 3.34 -16.39 -9.06
C CYS A 210 4.30 -17.59 -9.01
N ARG A 211 5.55 -17.37 -8.61
CA ARG A 211 6.54 -18.44 -8.41
C ARG A 211 6.11 -19.43 -7.33
N TYR A 212 5.63 -18.95 -6.19
CA TYR A 212 5.15 -19.80 -5.10
C TYR A 212 3.97 -20.68 -5.51
N LEU A 213 3.04 -20.13 -6.29
CA LEU A 213 1.86 -20.86 -6.79
C LEU A 213 2.17 -21.72 -8.02
N ASN A 214 3.40 -21.66 -8.55
CA ASN A 214 3.79 -22.29 -9.80
C ASN A 214 2.88 -21.91 -10.98
N ILE A 215 2.52 -20.63 -11.07
CA ILE A 215 1.73 -20.03 -12.14
C ILE A 215 2.62 -19.03 -12.90
N PRO A 216 2.66 -19.04 -14.24
CA PRO A 216 3.43 -18.05 -14.99
C PRO A 216 2.97 -16.62 -14.70
N VAL A 217 3.91 -15.66 -14.66
CA VAL A 217 3.57 -14.24 -14.49
C VAL A 217 2.64 -13.75 -15.60
N SER A 218 2.75 -14.28 -16.81
CA SER A 218 1.81 -14.00 -17.93
C SER A 218 0.34 -14.38 -17.62
N ASP A 219 0.10 -15.18 -16.59
CA ASP A 219 -1.22 -15.52 -16.08
C ASP A 219 -1.63 -14.70 -14.86
N SER A 220 -0.89 -13.63 -14.56
CA SER A 220 -1.27 -12.66 -13.52
C SER A 220 -2.06 -11.48 -14.10
N VAL A 221 -2.89 -10.86 -13.24
CA VAL A 221 -3.65 -9.63 -13.54
C VAL A 221 -3.43 -8.65 -12.40
N GLY A 222 -2.97 -7.44 -12.71
CA GLY A 222 -2.77 -6.37 -11.75
C GLY A 222 -3.79 -5.25 -11.92
N PHE A 223 -4.40 -4.81 -10.81
CA PHE A 223 -5.30 -3.65 -10.76
C PHE A 223 -4.70 -2.57 -9.89
N GLY A 224 -4.62 -1.35 -10.39
CA GLY A 224 -4.08 -0.20 -9.70
C GLY A 224 -4.64 1.12 -10.19
N ASP A 225 -4.30 2.22 -9.51
CA ASP A 225 -4.77 3.58 -9.87
C ASP A 225 -3.70 4.66 -9.71
N SER A 226 -2.64 4.42 -8.97
CA SER A 226 -1.63 5.42 -8.65
C SER A 226 -0.20 4.95 -8.96
N MET A 227 0.76 5.90 -8.97
CA MET A 227 2.14 5.60 -9.36
C MET A 227 2.87 4.62 -8.43
N ASN A 228 2.34 4.36 -7.25
CA ASN A 228 2.86 3.29 -6.38
C ASN A 228 2.54 1.88 -6.90
N ASP A 229 1.68 1.76 -7.93
CA ASP A 229 1.34 0.51 -8.62
C ASP A 229 2.20 0.25 -9.86
N LYS A 230 3.05 1.21 -10.24
CA LYS A 230 3.82 1.18 -11.48
C LYS A 230 4.48 -0.19 -11.70
N GLU A 231 5.27 -0.66 -10.74
CA GLU A 231 6.01 -1.91 -10.88
C GLU A 231 5.08 -3.13 -10.95
N MET A 232 3.92 -3.10 -10.29
CA MET A 232 2.89 -4.13 -10.44
C MET A 232 2.31 -4.13 -11.85
N MET A 233 1.99 -2.95 -12.39
CA MET A 233 1.44 -2.78 -13.74
C MET A 233 2.43 -3.24 -14.81
N GLU A 234 3.72 -2.89 -14.68
CA GLU A 234 4.79 -3.30 -15.59
C GLU A 234 5.11 -4.80 -15.54
N THR A 235 4.82 -5.46 -14.40
CA THR A 235 5.16 -6.88 -14.18
C THR A 235 4.03 -7.82 -14.53
N ALA A 236 2.78 -7.45 -14.23
CA ALA A 236 1.64 -8.32 -14.44
C ALA A 236 1.46 -8.71 -15.93
N GLY A 237 0.94 -9.91 -16.17
CA GLY A 237 0.64 -10.38 -17.53
C GLY A 237 -0.50 -9.61 -18.21
N LEU A 238 -1.38 -9.01 -17.42
CA LEU A 238 -2.38 -8.03 -17.83
C LEU A 238 -2.48 -6.97 -16.75
N SER A 239 -2.30 -5.72 -17.12
CA SER A 239 -2.42 -4.57 -16.22
C SER A 239 -3.69 -3.75 -16.52
N ILE A 240 -4.47 -3.47 -15.48
CA ILE A 240 -5.76 -2.76 -15.60
C ILE A 240 -5.75 -1.56 -14.65
N CYS A 241 -5.81 -0.36 -15.22
CA CYS A 241 -5.94 0.88 -14.45
C CYS A 241 -7.41 1.21 -14.19
N MET A 242 -7.71 1.64 -12.98
CA MET A 242 -9.05 2.13 -12.64
C MET A 242 -9.35 3.45 -13.35
N GLY A 243 -10.62 3.69 -13.71
CA GLY A 243 -11.03 4.92 -14.39
C GLY A 243 -10.79 6.22 -13.60
N ASN A 244 -10.75 6.12 -12.28
CA ASN A 244 -10.34 7.21 -11.39
C ASN A 244 -8.82 7.35 -11.24
N GLY A 245 -8.02 6.45 -11.83
CA GLY A 245 -6.57 6.46 -11.70
C GLY A 245 -5.90 7.67 -12.37
N SER A 246 -4.66 7.93 -11.97
CA SER A 246 -3.87 9.03 -12.53
C SER A 246 -3.55 8.81 -14.01
N GLN A 247 -3.38 9.90 -14.76
CA GLN A 247 -3.07 9.83 -16.18
C GLN A 247 -1.79 9.03 -16.46
N ALA A 248 -0.77 9.19 -15.61
CA ALA A 248 0.49 8.49 -15.75
C ALA A 248 0.34 6.95 -15.64
N VAL A 249 -0.52 6.47 -14.73
CA VAL A 249 -0.79 5.01 -14.61
C VAL A 249 -1.67 4.50 -15.74
N LYS A 250 -2.65 5.30 -16.20
CA LYS A 250 -3.46 4.96 -17.38
C LYS A 250 -2.62 4.75 -18.64
N GLU A 251 -1.53 5.48 -18.79
CA GLU A 251 -0.59 5.35 -19.93
C GLU A 251 0.31 4.11 -19.83
N LEU A 252 0.50 3.58 -18.63
CA LEU A 252 1.28 2.36 -18.39
C LEU A 252 0.46 1.08 -18.49
N ALA A 253 -0.85 1.18 -18.25
CA ALA A 253 -1.73 0.01 -18.20
C ALA A 253 -2.11 -0.49 -19.60
N ASP A 254 -2.28 -1.81 -19.73
CA ASP A 254 -2.80 -2.42 -20.96
C ASP A 254 -4.26 -2.02 -21.21
N GLU A 255 -5.04 -1.82 -20.12
CA GLU A 255 -6.44 -1.44 -20.19
C GLU A 255 -6.86 -0.49 -19.08
N ILE A 256 -7.96 0.23 -19.34
CA ILE A 256 -8.63 1.08 -18.36
C ILE A 256 -10.03 0.50 -18.12
N CYS A 257 -10.39 0.22 -16.88
CA CYS A 257 -11.75 -0.15 -16.50
C CYS A 257 -12.52 1.06 -15.93
N PRO A 258 -13.83 0.97 -15.71
CA PRO A 258 -14.58 2.03 -15.03
C PRO A 258 -14.04 2.33 -13.64
N PRO A 259 -14.34 3.51 -13.07
CA PRO A 259 -13.92 3.86 -11.72
C PRO A 259 -14.54 2.96 -10.63
N VAL A 260 -14.02 3.02 -9.41
CA VAL A 260 -14.54 2.26 -8.25
C VAL A 260 -16.02 2.49 -8.06
N THR A 261 -16.48 3.73 -8.18
CA THR A 261 -17.90 4.15 -8.03
C THR A 261 -18.85 3.59 -9.10
N GLU A 262 -18.31 3.01 -10.16
CA GLU A 262 -19.07 2.46 -11.27
C GLU A 262 -18.84 0.94 -11.46
N ASP A 263 -18.56 0.23 -10.37
CA ASP A 263 -18.33 -1.22 -10.35
C ASP A 263 -17.14 -1.66 -11.23
N GLY A 264 -16.06 -0.89 -11.29
CA GLY A 264 -14.93 -1.09 -12.19
C GLY A 264 -14.33 -2.49 -12.12
N ILE A 265 -14.04 -2.99 -10.90
CA ILE A 265 -13.50 -4.36 -10.68
C ILE A 265 -14.48 -5.41 -11.20
N TRP A 266 -15.76 -5.30 -10.86
CA TRP A 266 -16.79 -6.25 -11.33
C TRP A 266 -16.84 -6.32 -12.86
N LYS A 267 -16.92 -5.16 -13.53
CA LYS A 267 -16.98 -5.07 -14.99
C LYS A 267 -15.72 -5.62 -15.66
N ALA A 268 -14.54 -5.33 -15.09
CA ALA A 268 -13.29 -5.86 -15.60
C ALA A 268 -13.20 -7.39 -15.43
N PHE A 269 -13.62 -7.92 -14.28
CA PHE A 269 -13.63 -9.37 -14.03
C PHE A 269 -14.56 -10.09 -15.02
N GLN A 270 -15.73 -9.51 -15.33
CA GLN A 270 -16.62 -10.05 -16.36
C GLN A 270 -15.97 -10.04 -17.74
N LYS A 271 -15.39 -8.90 -18.14
CA LYS A 271 -14.76 -8.72 -19.46
C LYS A 271 -13.65 -9.74 -19.70
N HIS A 272 -12.84 -10.03 -18.69
CA HIS A 272 -11.69 -10.93 -18.79
C HIS A 272 -11.98 -12.37 -18.37
N HIS A 273 -13.25 -12.72 -18.13
CA HIS A 273 -13.66 -14.07 -17.72
C HIS A 273 -12.90 -14.57 -16.47
N LEU A 274 -12.69 -13.67 -15.50
CA LEU A 274 -11.99 -13.96 -14.25
C LEU A 274 -12.92 -14.56 -13.18
N MET A 275 -14.22 -14.62 -13.47
CA MET A 275 -15.25 -15.14 -12.57
C MET A 275 -16.30 -15.95 -13.33
#